data_23937f27388f633a71c47e5bed141f9e
#
_entry.id   23937f27388f633a71c47e5bed141f9e
#
_cell.length_a   1.000
_cell.length_b   1.000
_cell.length_c   1.000
_cell.angle_alpha   90.00
_cell.angle_beta   90.00
_cell.angle_gamma   90.00
#
_symmetry.space_group_name_H-M   'P 1'
#
loop_
_entity.id
_entity.type
_entity.pdbx_description
1 polymer ?
#
loop_
_entity_poly.entity_id
_entity_poly.type
_entity_poly.pdbx_seq_one_letter_code
_entity_poly.pdbx_strand_id
1 'polypeptide(L)' 'MSNAEAGQTYSEVIALLQKALVLCDDASVGRAATPHLDLALNLVLAEYQASRTLSPAQD' A
#
# COMPACT_ATOMS: atom_id res chain seq x y z
N MET A 1 19.34 1.63 0.29
CA MET A 1 18.22 1.85 1.20
C MET A 1 18.12 0.71 2.20
N SER A 2 17.96 1.02 3.45
CA SER A 2 17.88 0.00 4.48
C SER A 2 16.47 -0.63 4.51
N ASN A 3 16.37 -1.78 5.13
CA ASN A 3 15.08 -2.45 5.29
C ASN A 3 14.11 -1.60 6.09
N ALA A 4 14.60 -0.86 7.08
CA ALA A 4 13.75 -0.02 7.89
C ALA A 4 13.15 1.11 7.07
N GLU A 5 13.95 1.70 6.18
CA GLU A 5 13.45 2.75 5.31
C GLU A 5 12.42 2.23 4.33
N ALA A 6 12.67 1.06 3.77
CA ALA A 6 11.72 0.46 2.85
C ALA A 6 10.40 0.16 3.55
N GLY A 7 10.47 -0.36 4.77
CA GLY A 7 9.27 -0.64 5.55
C GLY A 7 8.47 0.61 5.85
N GLN A 8 9.15 1.70 6.19
CA GLN A 8 8.48 2.97 6.43
C GLN A 8 7.81 3.49 5.16
N THR A 9 8.48 3.37 4.03
CA THR A 9 7.92 3.81 2.77
C THR A 9 6.67 3.01 2.42
N TYR A 10 6.73 1.69 2.58
CA TYR A 10 5.54 0.86 2.35
C TYR A 10 4.39 1.29 3.25
N SER A 11 4.66 1.54 4.53
CA SER A 11 3.63 1.97 5.47
C SER A 11 2.99 3.27 5.03
N GLU A 12 3.78 4.22 4.56
CA GLU A 12 3.26 5.49 4.10
C GLU A 12 2.40 5.32 2.84
N VAL A 13 2.88 4.51 1.90
CA VAL A 13 2.12 4.27 0.67
C VAL A 13 0.77 3.64 1.01
N ILE A 14 0.77 2.65 1.88
CA ILE A 14 -0.45 1.98 2.29
C ILE A 14 -1.41 2.97 2.93
N ALA A 15 -0.91 3.79 3.85
CA ALA A 15 -1.75 4.77 4.54
C ALA A 15 -2.33 5.79 3.57
N LEU A 16 -1.54 6.24 2.61
CA LEU A 16 -2.01 7.21 1.63
C LEU A 16 -3.06 6.61 0.71
N LEU A 17 -2.87 5.36 0.30
CA LEU A 17 -3.86 4.69 -0.54
C LEU A 17 -5.17 4.49 0.22
N GLN A 18 -5.09 4.10 1.48
CA GLN A 18 -6.28 3.94 2.31
C GLN A 18 -7.01 5.27 2.47
N LYS A 19 -6.26 6.34 2.70
CA LYS A 19 -6.85 7.65 2.84
C LYS A 19 -7.52 8.10 1.55
N ALA A 20 -6.88 7.83 0.42
CA ALA A 20 -7.44 8.17 -0.88
C ALA A 20 -8.76 7.44 -1.11
N LEU A 21 -8.82 6.16 -0.75
CA LEU A 21 -10.04 5.39 -0.89
C LEU A 21 -11.18 5.96 -0.04
N VAL A 22 -10.87 6.31 1.21
CA VAL A 22 -11.87 6.88 2.11
C VAL A 22 -12.39 8.21 1.58
N LEU A 23 -11.48 9.06 1.11
CA LEU A 23 -11.87 10.35 0.57
C LEU A 23 -12.73 10.21 -0.68
N CYS A 24 -12.41 9.29 -1.55
CA CYS A 24 -13.21 9.04 -2.74
C CYS A 24 -14.60 8.55 -2.38
N ASP A 25 -14.67 7.68 -1.40
CA ASP A 25 -15.95 7.14 -0.97
C ASP A 25 -16.82 8.21 -0.32
N ASP A 26 -16.25 8.99 0.58
CA ASP A 26 -16.98 10.02 1.31
C ASP A 26 -17.53 11.09 0.37
N ALA A 27 -16.74 11.52 -0.60
CA ALA A 27 -17.11 12.59 -1.49
C ALA A 27 -17.83 12.10 -2.74
N SER A 28 -17.94 10.79 -2.91
CA SER A 28 -18.52 10.18 -4.09
C SER A 28 -17.83 10.64 -5.37
N VAL A 29 -16.51 10.79 -5.29
CA VAL A 29 -15.69 11.16 -6.44
C VAL A 29 -14.76 10.01 -6.79
N GLY A 30 -14.21 10.07 -7.98
CA GLY A 30 -13.23 9.09 -8.40
C GLY A 30 -13.79 7.69 -8.54
N ARG A 31 -15.03 7.53 -8.94
CA ARG A 31 -15.65 6.22 -9.04
C ARG A 31 -14.90 5.27 -9.95
N ALA A 32 -14.38 5.81 -11.04
CA ALA A 32 -13.61 4.99 -11.98
C ALA A 32 -12.25 4.62 -11.39
N ALA A 33 -11.70 5.47 -10.53
CA ALA A 33 -10.39 5.24 -9.93
C ALA A 33 -10.45 4.31 -8.73
N THR A 34 -11.57 4.26 -8.03
CA THR A 34 -11.69 3.52 -6.77
C THR A 34 -11.29 2.05 -6.91
N PRO A 35 -11.78 1.30 -7.92
CA PRO A 35 -11.35 -0.09 -8.06
C PRO A 35 -9.86 -0.23 -8.31
N HIS A 36 -9.28 0.72 -9.02
CA HIS A 36 -7.83 0.69 -9.29
C HIS A 36 -7.04 1.01 -8.04
N LEU A 37 -7.53 1.94 -7.21
CA LEU A 37 -6.90 2.23 -5.93
C LEU A 37 -6.94 1.01 -5.01
N ASP A 38 -8.08 0.33 -4.99
CA ASP A 38 -8.23 -0.87 -4.19
C ASP A 38 -7.26 -1.95 -4.65
N LEU A 39 -7.16 -2.16 -5.96
CA LEU A 39 -6.22 -3.11 -6.51
C LEU A 39 -4.79 -2.72 -6.17
N ALA A 40 -4.46 -1.44 -6.32
CA ALA A 40 -3.12 -0.95 -6.01
C ALA A 40 -2.77 -1.21 -4.54
N LEU A 41 -3.72 -0.94 -3.65
CA LEU A 41 -3.52 -1.19 -2.23
C LEU A 41 -3.23 -2.67 -1.97
N ASN A 42 -4.01 -3.54 -2.57
CA ASN A 42 -3.82 -4.98 -2.40
C ASN A 42 -2.47 -5.44 -2.94
N LEU A 43 -2.05 -4.90 -4.07
CA LEU A 43 -0.75 -5.24 -4.66
C LEU A 43 0.39 -4.76 -3.78
N VAL A 44 0.29 -3.55 -3.23
CA VAL A 44 1.32 -3.02 -2.35
C VAL A 44 1.41 -3.84 -1.07
N LEU A 45 0.27 -4.23 -0.52
CA LEU A 45 0.25 -5.08 0.67
C LEU A 45 0.93 -6.41 0.40
N ALA A 46 0.66 -7.00 -0.75
CA ALA A 46 1.27 -8.27 -1.13
C ALA A 46 2.78 -8.11 -1.30
N GLU A 47 3.22 -7.03 -1.91
CA GLU A 47 4.64 -6.76 -2.07
C GLU A 47 5.33 -6.57 -0.73
N TYR A 48 4.67 -5.86 0.16
CA TYR A 48 5.22 -5.62 1.48
C TYR A 48 5.38 -6.94 2.24
N GLN A 49 4.37 -7.78 2.19
CA GLN A 49 4.41 -9.07 2.87
C GLN A 49 5.49 -9.98 2.27
N ALA A 50 5.60 -9.98 0.95
CA ALA A 50 6.63 -10.77 0.28
C ALA A 50 8.03 -10.29 0.66
N SER A 51 8.20 -8.98 0.72
CA SER A 51 9.47 -8.38 1.12
C SER A 51 9.84 -8.79 2.53
N ARG A 52 8.89 -8.77 3.44
CA ARG A 52 9.15 -9.16 4.82
C ARG A 52 9.44 -10.64 4.96
N THR A 53 8.77 -11.44 4.17
CA THR A 53 8.97 -12.88 4.19
C THR A 53 10.36 -13.25 3.71
N LEU A 54 10.83 -12.58 2.66
CA LEU A 54 12.14 -12.87 2.09
C LEU A 54 13.27 -12.34 2.94
N SER A 55 13.07 -11.19 3.55
CA SER A 55 14.11 -10.52 4.30
C SER A 55 14.69 -11.36 5.42
N PRO A 56 13.88 -11.96 6.28
CA PRO A 56 14.41 -12.76 7.40
C PRO A 56 15.18 -13.97 6.93
N ALA A 57 14.82 -14.49 5.79
CA ALA A 57 15.48 -15.69 5.30
C ALA A 57 16.94 -15.44 4.96
N GLN A 58 17.31 -14.22 4.81
CA GLN A 58 18.67 -13.84 4.47
C GLN A 58 19.54 -13.61 5.67
N ASP A 59 18.98 -13.57 6.81
CA ASP A 59 19.74 -13.32 8.03
C ASP A 59 20.41 -14.57 8.62
#